data_e5f4556a24768fa42fc69cca9ab683a4
#
_entry.id   e5f4556a24768fa42fc69cca9ab683a4
#
_cell.length_a   1.000
_cell.length_b   1.000
_cell.length_c   1.000
_cell.angle_alpha   90.00
_cell.angle_beta   90.00
_cell.angle_gamma   90.00
#
_symmetry.space_group_name_H-M   'P 1'
#
loop_
_entity.id
_entity.type
_entity.pdbx_description
1 polymer ?
#
loop_
_entity_poly.entity_id
_entity_poly.type
_entity_poly.pdbx_seq_one_letter_code
_entity_poly.pdbx_strand_id
1 'polypeptide(L)'
;MTSVAVYWAPGCHLCEPVKATARAVCAELGVELREIDITGDDGLEAQYRASLPLVEIDGRRAFKYHLDEGEFRRRLARAGA
;
A
#
# COMPACT_ATOMS: atom_id res chain seq x y z
N MET A 1 -14.92 -8.51 0.84
CA MET A 1 -14.54 -7.23 0.20
C MET A 1 -13.04 -7.07 0.28
N THR A 2 -12.46 -6.51 -0.78
CA THR A 2 -11.00 -6.32 -0.84
C THR A 2 -10.63 -4.95 -0.30
N SER A 3 -9.57 -4.89 0.48
CA SER A 3 -9.03 -3.61 0.97
C SER A 3 -7.52 -3.58 0.79
N VAL A 4 -6.99 -2.37 0.60
CA VAL A 4 -5.57 -2.13 0.41
C VAL A 4 -5.09 -1.15 1.47
N ALA A 5 -3.94 -1.41 2.04
CA ALA A 5 -3.28 -0.49 2.96
C ALA A 5 -1.89 -0.17 2.45
N VAL A 6 -1.53 1.11 2.44
CA VAL A 6 -0.18 1.56 2.11
C VAL A 6 0.42 2.20 3.34
N TYR A 7 1.51 1.62 3.84
CA TYR A 7 2.26 2.19 4.96
C TYR A 7 3.35 3.10 4.41
N TRP A 8 3.43 4.32 4.93
CA TRP A 8 4.33 5.34 4.42
C TRP A 8 4.80 6.27 5.54
N ALA A 9 5.76 7.14 5.24
CA ALA A 9 6.21 8.18 6.17
C ALA A 9 6.61 9.43 5.37
N PRO A 10 6.51 10.62 5.99
CA PRO A 10 6.98 11.85 5.35
C PRO A 10 8.47 11.75 4.99
N GLY A 11 8.85 12.32 3.85
CA GLY A 11 10.24 12.29 3.38
C GLY A 11 10.63 11.01 2.66
N CYS A 12 9.73 10.05 2.53
CA CYS A 12 9.99 8.82 1.79
C CYS A 12 9.71 9.05 0.31
N HIS A 13 10.79 9.15 -0.48
CA HIS A 13 10.63 9.43 -1.91
C HIS A 13 9.96 8.28 -2.67
N LEU A 14 10.23 7.05 -2.27
CA LEU A 14 9.61 5.89 -2.91
C LEU A 14 8.12 5.76 -2.57
N CYS A 15 7.69 6.36 -1.48
CA CYS A 15 6.29 6.27 -1.06
C CYS A 15 5.35 7.05 -2.00
N GLU A 16 5.81 8.17 -2.54
CA GLU A 16 4.95 9.01 -3.38
C GLU A 16 4.43 8.30 -4.62
N PRO A 17 5.30 7.70 -5.47
CA PRO A 17 4.78 6.98 -6.64
C PRO A 17 3.92 5.77 -6.26
N VAL A 18 4.21 5.10 -5.16
CA VAL A 18 3.41 3.96 -4.71
C VAL A 18 2.02 4.42 -4.29
N LYS A 19 1.94 5.52 -3.52
CA LYS A 19 0.64 6.07 -3.12
C LYS A 19 -0.17 6.51 -4.34
N ALA A 20 0.47 7.16 -5.30
CA ALA A 20 -0.21 7.63 -6.51
C ALA A 20 -0.81 6.47 -7.30
N THR A 21 -0.02 5.41 -7.52
CA THR A 21 -0.50 4.23 -8.22
C THR A 21 -1.63 3.54 -7.46
N ALA A 22 -1.48 3.38 -6.15
CA ALA A 22 -2.51 2.75 -5.33
C ALA A 22 -3.82 3.53 -5.38
N ARG A 23 -3.75 4.86 -5.29
CA ARG A 23 -4.94 5.72 -5.36
C ARG A 23 -5.67 5.57 -6.69
N ALA A 24 -4.92 5.60 -7.79
CA ALA A 24 -5.50 5.52 -9.12
C ALA A 24 -6.18 4.17 -9.36
N VAL A 25 -5.51 3.08 -9.03
CA VAL A 25 -6.03 1.74 -9.27
C VAL A 25 -7.21 1.44 -8.36
N CYS A 26 -7.10 1.77 -7.07
CA CYS A 26 -8.19 1.51 -6.13
C CYS A 26 -9.43 2.33 -6.46
N ALA A 27 -9.25 3.59 -6.87
CA ALA A 27 -10.38 4.44 -7.27
C ALA A 27 -11.09 3.86 -8.50
N GLU A 28 -10.31 3.39 -9.48
CA GLU A 28 -10.86 2.81 -10.70
C GLU A 28 -11.64 1.52 -10.41
N LEU A 29 -11.13 0.68 -9.51
CA LEU A 29 -11.74 -0.62 -9.22
C LEU A 29 -12.74 -0.59 -8.08
N GLY A 30 -12.92 0.57 -7.43
CA GLY A 30 -13.82 0.67 -6.29
C GLY A 30 -13.32 -0.07 -5.07
N VAL A 31 -12.01 -0.17 -4.89
CA VAL A 31 -11.38 -0.87 -3.78
C VAL A 31 -11.05 0.12 -2.67
N GLU A 32 -11.35 -0.25 -1.43
CA GLU A 32 -11.01 0.58 -0.28
C GLU A 32 -9.50 0.72 -0.16
N LEU A 33 -9.03 1.95 0.04
CA LEU A 33 -7.61 2.24 0.24
C LEU A 33 -7.42 2.99 1.54
N ARG A 34 -6.49 2.53 2.36
CA ARG A 34 -6.05 3.24 3.56
C ARG A 34 -4.58 3.59 3.41
N GLU A 35 -4.24 4.85 3.65
CA GLU A 35 -2.85 5.31 3.64
C GLU A 35 -2.47 5.57 5.09
N ILE A 36 -1.53 4.81 5.59
CA ILE A 36 -1.19 4.79 7.01
C ILE A 36 0.19 5.42 7.21
N ASP A 37 0.22 6.62 7.77
CA ASP A 37 1.46 7.28 8.16
C ASP A 37 1.93 6.64 9.47
N ILE A 38 3.11 6.04 9.45
CA ILE A 38 3.64 5.35 10.63
C ILE A 38 4.28 6.29 11.64
N THR A 39 4.46 7.57 11.29
CA THR A 39 5.15 8.54 12.14
C THR A 39 4.39 8.74 13.45
N GLY A 40 5.11 8.69 14.56
CA GLY A 40 4.51 8.93 15.88
C GLY A 40 3.88 7.72 16.53
N ASP A 41 3.82 6.59 15.83
CA ASP A 41 3.34 5.33 16.40
C ASP A 41 4.54 4.39 16.54
N ASP A 42 5.01 4.20 17.78
CA ASP A 42 6.24 3.43 18.03
C ASP A 42 6.13 1.99 17.52
N GLY A 43 4.98 1.37 17.65
CA GLY A 43 4.76 0.00 17.18
C GLY A 43 4.84 -0.09 15.67
N LEU A 44 4.19 0.83 14.97
CA LEU A 44 4.24 0.87 13.51
C LEU A 44 5.63 1.23 13.02
N GLU A 45 6.31 2.19 13.65
CA GLU A 45 7.67 2.54 13.25
C GLU A 45 8.62 1.37 13.42
N ALA A 46 8.54 0.65 14.54
CA ALA A 46 9.39 -0.52 14.76
C ALA A 46 9.13 -1.61 13.74
N GLN A 47 7.87 -1.82 13.36
CA GLN A 47 7.47 -2.90 12.47
C GLN A 47 7.73 -2.57 11.00
N TYR A 48 7.51 -1.34 10.56
CA TYR A 48 7.45 -1.02 9.15
C TYR A 48 8.53 -0.06 8.63
N ARG A 49 9.25 0.66 9.51
CA ARG A 49 10.18 1.71 9.07
C ARG A 49 11.16 1.24 8.00
N ALA A 50 11.71 0.04 8.13
CA ALA A 50 12.70 -0.49 7.19
C ALA A 50 12.08 -1.05 5.92
N SER A 51 10.75 -1.08 5.82
CA SER A 51 10.05 -1.73 4.70
C SER A 51 9.21 -0.76 3.87
N LEU A 52 9.32 0.54 4.12
CA LEU A 52 8.50 1.54 3.44
C LEU A 52 8.92 1.77 2.00
N PRO A 53 7.99 2.00 1.09
CA PRO A 53 6.55 1.82 1.26
C PRO A 53 6.18 0.34 1.27
N LEU A 54 5.20 -0.02 2.08
CA LEU A 54 4.69 -1.38 2.15
C LEU A 54 3.22 -1.38 1.77
N VAL A 55 2.83 -2.25 0.84
CA VAL A 55 1.44 -2.39 0.41
C VAL A 55 0.91 -3.73 0.89
N GLU A 56 -0.23 -3.69 1.56
CA GLU A 56 -0.93 -4.89 2.00
C GLU A 56 -2.26 -5.00 1.28
N ILE A 57 -2.64 -6.23 0.93
CA ILE A 57 -3.96 -6.54 0.36
C ILE A 57 -4.63 -7.49 1.33
N ASP A 58 -5.78 -7.07 1.86
CA ASP A 58 -6.56 -7.84 2.83
C ASP A 58 -5.71 -8.28 4.04
N GLY A 59 -4.83 -7.38 4.50
CA GLY A 59 -4.00 -7.61 5.67
C GLY A 59 -2.74 -8.42 5.42
N ARG A 60 -2.46 -8.80 4.17
CA ARG A 60 -1.27 -9.57 3.82
C ARG A 60 -0.30 -8.73 3.03
N ARG A 61 0.98 -8.82 3.35
CA ARG A 61 2.04 -8.10 2.62
C ARG A 61 2.04 -8.53 1.16
N ALA A 62 1.98 -7.56 0.26
CA ALA A 62 1.94 -7.83 -1.17
C ALA A 62 3.11 -7.20 -1.91
N PHE A 63 3.47 -5.97 -1.60
CA PHE A 63 4.55 -5.25 -2.27
C PHE A 63 5.37 -4.47 -1.25
N LYS A 64 6.68 -4.38 -1.51
CA LYS A 64 7.62 -3.69 -0.66
C LYS A 64 8.51 -2.82 -1.54
N TYR A 65 8.65 -1.54 -1.20
CA TYR A 65 9.48 -0.53 -1.89
C TYR A 65 8.93 -0.08 -3.24
N HIS A 66 8.37 -0.98 -4.03
CA HIS A 66 7.86 -0.68 -5.38
C HIS A 66 6.47 -1.27 -5.54
N LEU A 67 5.69 -0.66 -6.43
CA LEU A 67 4.38 -1.17 -6.77
C LEU A 67 4.27 -1.26 -8.28
N ASP A 68 4.32 -2.48 -8.81
CA ASP A 68 4.10 -2.74 -10.22
C ASP A 68 2.59 -2.72 -10.46
N GLU A 69 2.10 -1.76 -11.23
CA GLU A 69 0.68 -1.57 -11.46
C GLU A 69 0.01 -2.81 -12.07
N GLY A 70 0.65 -3.44 -13.06
CA GLY A 70 0.09 -4.63 -13.70
C GLY A 70 -0.10 -5.78 -12.72
N GLU A 71 0.92 -6.04 -11.91
CA GLU A 71 0.84 -7.12 -10.91
C GLU A 71 -0.14 -6.77 -9.81
N PHE A 72 -0.20 -5.50 -9.42
CA PHE A 72 -1.16 -5.02 -8.43
C PHE A 72 -2.59 -5.29 -8.89
N ARG A 73 -2.89 -4.94 -10.14
CA ARG A 73 -4.22 -5.22 -10.72
C ARG A 73 -4.53 -6.70 -10.74
N ARG A 74 -3.56 -7.54 -11.11
CA ARG A 74 -3.76 -8.99 -11.12
C ARG A 74 -4.05 -9.54 -9.73
N ARG A 75 -3.33 -9.07 -8.71
CA ARG A 75 -3.55 -9.54 -7.34
C ARG A 75 -4.89 -9.09 -6.79
N LEU A 76 -5.32 -7.87 -7.11
CA LEU A 76 -6.64 -7.38 -6.70
C LEU A 76 -7.74 -8.21 -7.36
N ALA A 77 -7.59 -8.54 -8.62
CA ALA A 77 -8.58 -9.39 -9.32
C ALA A 77 -8.68 -10.76 -8.66
N ARG A 78 -7.56 -11.36 -8.27
CA ARG A 78 -7.56 -12.65 -7.58
C ARG A 78 -8.19 -12.56 -6.18
N ALA A 79 -8.09 -11.40 -5.55
CA ALA A 79 -8.66 -11.19 -4.23
C ALA A 79 -10.17 -10.89 -4.28
N GLY A 80 -10.75 -10.79 -5.47
CA GLY A 80 -12.18 -10.58 -5.64
C GLY A 80 -12.57 -9.14 -5.94
N ALA A 81 -11.62 -8.31 -6.31
CA ALA A 81 -11.93 -6.91 -6.65
C ALA A 81 -12.46 -6.78 -8.06
#